data_b2cd6438118753b78feb89e0fe59b20f
#
_entry.id   b2cd6438118753b78feb89e0fe59b20f
#
_cell.length_a   1.000
_cell.length_b   1.000
_cell.length_c   1.000
_cell.angle_alpha   90.00
_cell.angle_beta   90.00
_cell.angle_gamma   90.00
#
_symmetry.space_group_name_H-M   'P 1'
#
loop_
_entity.id
_entity.type
_entity.pdbx_description
1 polymer ?
#
loop_
_entity_poly.entity_id
_entity_poly.type
_entity_poly.pdbx_seq_one_letter_code
_entity_poly.pdbx_strand_id
1 'polypeptide(L)'
;MKKFVISLLSVIFLCAAATAQVLVGMTDTTAYFPQLEGRRVAVLANHTAVARFGDGAPGVAADAAVRLPGAASDGTIHLVDLLHGRGFDVTGIFSPEHGFRGTADAGEHVASSVDAATGILIRSLYDGNTKRPSDEAMRSFDVLVVDMQDVGLRFYTYYITMLRMMDACAESGRSVIVLDRPNPNGHHVDGPVLDMKYKSGVGALPIPVLHGLTMGEIARMAVGEGWAASCDLQVVRCRNYTHDTPYELPVAPSPNLSTQRAVYLYPSVCLFEGTVVSLGRGTDKPFEVYGHPDMTGCLFSFTPRPTAGAKHPPLEGRLCHGVDLSRMPLGEARAEGLTLKYVIEACRNLGLGDKFFTPMFEKLIGVGYVREMILAGASEAEIRVRWADDVRRFRKLRGRYLLYE
;
A
#
# COMPACT_ATOMS: atom_id res chain seq x y z
N MET A 1 62.85 38.63 9.84
CA MET A 1 61.44 38.90 9.63
C MET A 1 60.77 37.56 9.30
N LYS A 2 60.19 36.88 10.29
CA LYS A 2 59.47 35.62 10.11
C LYS A 2 57.96 35.92 9.89
N LYS A 3 57.46 35.55 8.72
CA LYS A 3 56.03 35.64 8.42
C LYS A 3 55.28 34.47 9.02
N PHE A 4 54.41 34.71 9.98
CA PHE A 4 53.43 33.75 10.50
C PHE A 4 52.29 33.67 9.47
N VAL A 5 52.07 32.46 8.94
CA VAL A 5 50.86 32.15 8.15
C VAL A 5 49.87 31.49 9.12
N ILE A 6 48.81 32.22 9.44
CA ILE A 6 47.69 31.69 10.21
C ILE A 6 46.76 30.98 9.22
N SER A 7 46.75 29.63 9.29
CA SER A 7 45.80 28.82 8.54
C SER A 7 44.47 28.77 9.30
N LEU A 8 43.46 29.40 8.74
CA LEU A 8 42.08 29.37 9.28
C LEU A 8 41.39 28.06 8.82
N LEU A 9 41.36 27.03 9.67
CA LEU A 9 40.56 25.84 9.45
C LEU A 9 39.08 26.19 9.71
N SER A 10 38.31 26.37 8.66
CA SER A 10 36.86 26.46 8.75
C SER A 10 36.29 25.07 9.00
N VAL A 11 35.92 24.76 10.24
CA VAL A 11 35.15 23.55 10.58
C VAL A 11 33.70 23.82 10.17
N ILE A 12 33.29 23.22 9.05
CA ILE A 12 31.87 23.17 8.65
C ILE A 12 31.18 22.16 9.57
N PHE A 13 30.48 22.63 10.57
CA PHE A 13 29.51 21.81 11.31
C PHE A 13 28.33 21.50 10.39
N LEU A 14 28.34 20.32 9.78
CA LEU A 14 27.12 19.75 9.23
C LEU A 14 26.21 19.40 10.42
N CYS A 15 25.34 20.31 10.83
CA CYS A 15 24.18 19.96 11.65
C CYS A 15 23.30 19.04 10.79
N ALA A 16 23.43 17.71 10.94
CA ALA A 16 22.39 16.79 10.53
C ALA A 16 21.18 17.15 11.41
N ALA A 17 20.22 17.88 10.86
CA ALA A 17 18.92 18.06 11.51
C ALA A 17 18.35 16.65 11.68
N ALA A 18 18.27 16.18 12.93
CA ALA A 18 17.56 14.95 13.23
C ALA A 18 16.12 15.14 12.76
N THR A 19 15.74 14.51 11.68
CA THR A 19 14.34 14.50 11.23
C THR A 19 13.53 13.82 12.30
N ALA A 20 12.53 14.53 12.82
CA ALA A 20 11.64 13.96 13.84
C ALA A 20 11.00 12.68 13.29
N GLN A 21 10.96 11.63 14.12
CA GLN A 21 10.35 10.36 13.74
C GLN A 21 8.91 10.56 13.30
N VAL A 22 8.52 9.94 12.18
CA VAL A 22 7.14 9.90 11.73
C VAL A 22 6.31 9.09 12.71
N LEU A 23 5.20 9.66 13.18
CA LEU A 23 4.24 9.00 14.05
C LEU A 23 2.97 8.72 13.25
N VAL A 24 2.55 7.46 13.20
CA VAL A 24 1.32 7.04 12.51
C VAL A 24 0.08 7.42 13.34
N GLY A 25 -1.09 7.54 12.72
CA GLY A 25 -2.34 7.93 13.39
C GLY A 25 -2.67 7.07 14.60
N MET A 26 -2.34 5.77 14.59
CA MET A 26 -2.53 4.85 15.72
C MET A 26 -1.87 5.35 17.01
N THR A 27 -0.77 6.09 16.92
CA THR A 27 -0.04 6.57 18.12
C THR A 27 -0.71 7.77 18.80
N ASP A 28 -1.62 8.49 18.12
CA ASP A 28 -2.36 9.61 18.71
C ASP A 28 -3.64 9.13 19.40
N THR A 29 -3.50 8.38 20.49
CA THR A 29 -4.64 7.80 21.20
C THR A 29 -5.56 8.87 21.81
N THR A 30 -5.07 10.07 22.06
CA THR A 30 -5.89 11.19 22.56
C THR A 30 -6.93 11.64 21.53
N ALA A 31 -6.67 11.42 20.25
CA ALA A 31 -7.57 11.80 19.17
C ALA A 31 -8.74 10.83 18.97
N TYR A 32 -8.61 9.53 19.36
CA TYR A 32 -9.65 8.56 19.06
C TYR A 32 -10.15 7.74 20.26
N PHE A 33 -9.38 7.51 21.33
CA PHE A 33 -9.84 6.78 22.51
C PHE A 33 -11.14 7.34 23.09
N PRO A 34 -11.29 8.68 23.29
CA PRO A 34 -12.53 9.23 23.81
C PRO A 34 -13.77 8.92 22.98
N GLN A 35 -13.58 8.64 21.69
CA GLN A 35 -14.67 8.30 20.78
C GLN A 35 -15.03 6.82 20.79
N LEU A 36 -14.19 5.98 21.40
CA LEU A 36 -14.43 4.55 21.56
C LEU A 36 -15.05 4.19 22.91
N GLU A 37 -14.97 5.10 23.89
CA GLU A 37 -15.48 4.88 25.26
C GLU A 37 -16.98 4.56 25.26
N GLY A 38 -17.36 3.43 25.87
CA GLY A 38 -18.73 2.98 25.97
C GLY A 38 -19.36 2.50 24.65
N ARG A 39 -18.57 2.38 23.58
CA ARG A 39 -19.03 1.93 22.25
C ARG A 39 -18.48 0.55 21.92
N ARG A 40 -19.27 -0.21 21.16
CA ARG A 40 -18.82 -1.47 20.56
C ARG A 40 -17.95 -1.14 19.35
N VAL A 41 -16.72 -1.66 19.33
CA VAL A 41 -15.70 -1.34 18.34
C VAL A 41 -15.51 -2.53 17.40
N ALA A 42 -15.53 -2.28 16.09
CA ALA A 42 -14.98 -3.20 15.10
C ALA A 42 -13.67 -2.63 14.54
N VAL A 43 -12.75 -3.50 14.14
CA VAL A 43 -11.46 -3.10 13.57
C VAL A 43 -11.32 -3.67 12.17
N LEU A 44 -11.03 -2.83 11.17
CA LEU A 44 -10.58 -3.27 9.85
C LEU A 44 -9.05 -3.14 9.82
N ALA A 45 -8.38 -4.28 9.92
CA ALA A 45 -6.92 -4.32 10.05
C ALA A 45 -6.32 -5.63 9.52
N ASN A 46 -5.01 -5.59 9.30
CA ASN A 46 -4.17 -6.75 9.05
C ASN A 46 -2.87 -6.65 9.86
N HIS A 47 -1.90 -7.52 9.60
CA HIS A 47 -0.60 -7.57 10.29
C HIS A 47 0.20 -6.25 10.26
N THR A 48 -0.13 -5.32 9.37
CA THR A 48 0.55 -4.02 9.28
C THR A 48 0.03 -2.99 10.27
N ALA A 49 -1.07 -3.28 10.99
CA ALA A 49 -1.66 -2.39 11.98
C ALA A 49 -0.83 -2.36 13.28
N VAL A 50 0.48 -2.14 13.17
CA VAL A 50 1.42 -2.07 14.28
C VAL A 50 2.00 -0.67 14.40
N ALA A 51 2.25 -0.23 15.63
CA ALA A 51 2.98 1.00 15.91
C ALA A 51 3.87 0.82 17.14
N ARG A 52 4.97 1.56 17.15
CA ARG A 52 5.81 1.71 18.31
C ARG A 52 5.42 2.98 19.05
N PHE A 53 5.12 2.84 20.33
CA PHE A 53 4.91 3.96 21.21
C PHE A 53 6.24 4.37 21.82
N GLY A 54 6.56 5.66 21.76
CA GLY A 54 7.83 6.21 22.22
C GLY A 54 7.72 7.70 22.49
N ASP A 55 8.85 8.36 22.62
CA ASP A 55 8.93 9.80 22.88
C ASP A 55 8.19 10.61 21.81
N GLY A 56 7.29 11.47 22.25
CA GLY A 56 6.49 12.33 21.37
C GLY A 56 5.17 11.73 20.87
N ALA A 57 4.86 10.45 21.13
CA ALA A 57 3.55 9.88 20.86
C ALA A 57 2.53 10.42 21.91
N PRO A 58 1.43 11.08 21.49
CA PRO A 58 0.44 11.55 22.41
C PRO A 58 -0.44 10.40 22.95
N GLY A 59 -0.72 10.40 24.24
CA GLY A 59 -1.64 9.47 24.87
C GLY A 59 -0.95 8.35 25.65
N VAL A 60 -0.85 7.15 25.09
CA VAL A 60 -0.24 6.01 25.79
C VAL A 60 1.27 6.19 25.86
N ALA A 61 1.82 6.26 27.08
CA ALA A 61 3.26 6.32 27.28
C ALA A 61 3.93 5.00 26.85
N ALA A 62 5.18 5.07 26.39
CA ALA A 62 5.91 3.92 25.89
C ALA A 62 6.01 2.76 26.90
N ASP A 63 6.27 3.09 28.18
CA ASP A 63 6.32 2.12 29.28
C ASP A 63 4.97 1.44 29.56
N ALA A 64 3.87 2.18 29.38
CA ALA A 64 2.53 1.63 29.52
C ALA A 64 2.15 0.74 28.32
N ALA A 65 2.61 1.06 27.12
CA ALA A 65 2.40 0.22 25.93
C ALA A 65 3.15 -1.13 26.06
N VAL A 66 4.40 -1.11 26.49
CA VAL A 66 5.23 -2.33 26.68
C VAL A 66 4.62 -3.31 27.70
N ARG A 67 3.82 -2.83 28.64
CA ARG A 67 3.17 -3.68 29.67
C ARG A 67 1.88 -4.33 29.19
N LEU A 68 1.37 -3.97 28.00
CA LEU A 68 0.15 -4.57 27.46
C LEU A 68 0.42 -5.98 26.90
N PRO A 69 -0.52 -6.93 27.04
CA PRO A 69 -0.44 -8.21 26.35
C PRO A 69 -0.25 -8.00 24.85
N GLY A 70 0.63 -8.79 24.23
CA GLY A 70 0.92 -8.69 22.80
C GLY A 70 1.93 -7.61 22.40
N ALA A 71 2.38 -6.75 23.33
CA ALA A 71 3.43 -5.77 23.04
C ALA A 71 4.81 -6.44 22.95
N ALA A 72 5.61 -6.03 21.96
CA ALA A 72 7.02 -6.38 21.89
C ALA A 72 7.86 -5.59 22.90
N SER A 73 9.07 -6.09 23.21
CA SER A 73 9.98 -5.47 24.19
C SER A 73 10.42 -4.05 23.82
N ASP A 74 10.33 -3.67 22.54
CA ASP A 74 10.66 -2.34 22.02
C ASP A 74 9.47 -1.36 22.03
N GLY A 75 8.31 -1.77 22.58
CA GLY A 75 7.08 -0.97 22.61
C GLY A 75 6.21 -1.04 21.36
N THR A 76 6.57 -1.92 20.40
CA THR A 76 5.71 -2.17 19.22
C THR A 76 4.52 -3.02 19.62
N ILE A 77 3.31 -2.60 19.25
CA ILE A 77 2.06 -3.30 19.55
C ILE A 77 1.11 -3.24 18.37
N HIS A 78 0.33 -4.28 18.17
CA HIS A 78 -0.74 -4.31 17.18
C HIS A 78 -1.99 -3.58 17.71
N LEU A 79 -2.73 -2.89 16.82
CA LEU A 79 -3.91 -2.11 17.19
C LEU A 79 -4.96 -2.91 17.99
N VAL A 80 -5.24 -4.14 17.56
CA VAL A 80 -6.21 -5.00 18.26
C VAL A 80 -5.76 -5.32 19.68
N ASP A 81 -4.46 -5.63 19.86
CA ASP A 81 -3.89 -5.92 21.17
C ASP A 81 -3.91 -4.66 22.07
N LEU A 82 -3.64 -3.48 21.48
CA LEU A 82 -3.73 -2.20 22.16
C LEU A 82 -5.16 -1.93 22.68
N LEU A 83 -6.15 -2.02 21.80
CA LEU A 83 -7.55 -1.73 22.15
C LEU A 83 -8.08 -2.74 23.18
N HIS A 84 -7.85 -4.02 22.95
CA HIS A 84 -8.26 -5.10 23.85
C HIS A 84 -7.59 -4.96 25.24
N GLY A 85 -6.27 -4.75 25.26
CA GLY A 85 -5.50 -4.58 26.49
C GLY A 85 -5.85 -3.30 27.27
N ARG A 86 -6.45 -2.30 26.61
CA ARG A 86 -6.98 -1.07 27.24
C ARG A 86 -8.44 -1.21 27.67
N GLY A 87 -9.07 -2.38 27.47
CA GLY A 87 -10.43 -2.67 27.91
C GLY A 87 -11.54 -2.12 27.03
N PHE A 88 -11.26 -1.73 25.78
CA PHE A 88 -12.30 -1.38 24.82
C PHE A 88 -13.09 -2.62 24.41
N ASP A 89 -14.39 -2.45 24.14
CA ASP A 89 -15.30 -3.53 23.71
C ASP A 89 -15.08 -3.81 22.21
N VAL A 90 -14.02 -4.56 21.87
CA VAL A 90 -13.71 -4.97 20.49
C VAL A 90 -14.52 -6.19 20.12
N THR A 91 -15.62 -6.00 19.38
CA THR A 91 -16.61 -7.03 19.04
C THR A 91 -16.28 -7.84 17.80
N GLY A 92 -15.29 -7.40 17.00
CA GLY A 92 -14.89 -8.13 15.80
C GLY A 92 -13.76 -7.46 15.02
N ILE A 93 -13.06 -8.29 14.27
CA ILE A 93 -12.01 -7.88 13.35
C ILE A 93 -12.48 -8.20 11.93
N PHE A 94 -12.43 -7.23 11.03
CA PHE A 94 -12.59 -7.45 9.60
C PHE A 94 -11.20 -7.54 8.97
N SER A 95 -10.94 -8.59 8.21
CA SER A 95 -9.66 -8.77 7.55
C SER A 95 -9.75 -8.52 6.04
N PRO A 96 -8.81 -7.73 5.47
CA PRO A 96 -8.70 -7.51 4.03
C PRO A 96 -8.08 -8.72 3.32
N GLU A 97 -7.75 -8.54 2.05
CA GLU A 97 -6.91 -9.46 1.27
C GLU A 97 -5.63 -9.82 2.06
N HIS A 98 -5.12 -11.03 1.90
CA HIS A 98 -4.05 -11.66 2.69
C HIS A 98 -4.40 -12.03 4.13
N GLY A 99 -5.62 -11.75 4.61
CA GLY A 99 -6.07 -12.12 5.95
C GLY A 99 -5.49 -11.26 7.07
N PHE A 100 -5.96 -11.49 8.29
CA PHE A 100 -5.58 -10.69 9.46
C PHE A 100 -4.09 -10.80 9.82
N ARG A 101 -3.48 -11.98 9.65
CA ARG A 101 -2.05 -12.20 9.92
C ARG A 101 -1.15 -12.09 8.67
N GLY A 102 -1.72 -11.73 7.51
CA GLY A 102 -0.98 -11.43 6.30
C GLY A 102 -0.29 -12.63 5.63
N THR A 103 -0.81 -13.85 5.81
CA THR A 103 -0.17 -15.09 5.33
C THR A 103 -0.81 -15.69 4.09
N ALA A 104 -1.98 -15.22 3.66
CA ALA A 104 -2.67 -15.74 2.50
C ALA A 104 -2.12 -15.16 1.18
N ASP A 105 -2.16 -15.94 0.10
CA ASP A 105 -1.78 -15.50 -1.23
C ASP A 105 -2.75 -14.43 -1.79
N ALA A 106 -2.32 -13.67 -2.80
CA ALA A 106 -3.17 -12.69 -3.46
C ALA A 106 -4.42 -13.37 -4.07
N GLY A 107 -5.61 -12.86 -3.72
CA GLY A 107 -6.89 -13.41 -4.16
C GLY A 107 -7.30 -14.74 -3.50
N GLU A 108 -6.51 -15.25 -2.55
CA GLU A 108 -6.87 -16.48 -1.82
C GLU A 108 -8.11 -16.27 -0.93
N HIS A 109 -8.97 -17.26 -0.89
CA HIS A 109 -10.11 -17.28 0.03
C HIS A 109 -9.64 -17.50 1.47
N VAL A 110 -9.97 -16.56 2.36
CA VAL A 110 -9.63 -16.61 3.77
C VAL A 110 -10.91 -16.89 4.57
N ALA A 111 -10.94 -17.98 5.31
CA ALA A 111 -12.07 -18.30 6.18
C ALA A 111 -12.11 -17.37 7.42
N SER A 112 -13.31 -17.14 7.93
CA SER A 112 -13.48 -16.50 9.25
C SER A 112 -12.95 -17.41 10.35
N SER A 113 -12.34 -16.82 11.37
CA SER A 113 -11.66 -17.54 12.48
C SER A 113 -11.72 -16.72 13.76
N VAL A 114 -11.06 -17.19 14.81
CA VAL A 114 -10.91 -16.45 16.07
C VAL A 114 -9.44 -16.11 16.25
N ASP A 115 -9.15 -14.87 16.64
CA ASP A 115 -7.78 -14.48 16.98
C ASP A 115 -7.34 -15.18 18.26
N ALA A 116 -6.28 -15.96 18.17
CA ALA A 116 -5.82 -16.79 19.30
C ALA A 116 -5.31 -15.98 20.50
N ALA A 117 -4.87 -14.74 20.27
CA ALA A 117 -4.32 -13.89 21.32
C ALA A 117 -5.44 -13.19 22.14
N THR A 118 -6.52 -12.78 21.49
CA THR A 118 -7.57 -11.96 22.12
C THR A 118 -8.92 -12.67 22.24
N GLY A 119 -9.12 -13.80 21.54
CA GLY A 119 -10.41 -14.48 21.46
C GLY A 119 -11.44 -13.77 20.58
N ILE A 120 -11.07 -12.68 19.89
CA ILE A 120 -11.98 -11.87 19.08
C ILE A 120 -12.23 -12.57 17.74
N LEU A 121 -13.49 -12.53 17.27
CA LEU A 121 -13.89 -13.11 15.99
C LEU A 121 -13.31 -12.32 14.82
N ILE A 122 -12.60 -13.01 13.93
CA ILE A 122 -12.09 -12.48 12.66
C ILE A 122 -13.10 -12.83 11.56
N ARG A 123 -13.65 -11.80 10.89
CA ARG A 123 -14.54 -11.94 9.75
C ARG A 123 -13.77 -11.60 8.48
N SER A 124 -13.62 -12.57 7.60
CA SER A 124 -12.98 -12.33 6.30
C SER A 124 -13.94 -11.58 5.36
N LEU A 125 -13.41 -10.57 4.68
CA LEU A 125 -14.09 -9.90 3.55
C LEU A 125 -13.72 -10.56 2.20
N TYR A 126 -12.99 -11.67 2.23
CA TYR A 126 -12.51 -12.45 1.09
C TYR A 126 -12.85 -13.94 1.23
N ASP A 127 -14.04 -14.25 1.76
CA ASP A 127 -14.54 -15.61 1.95
C ASP A 127 -15.17 -16.24 0.70
N GLY A 128 -15.14 -15.50 -0.43
CA GLY A 128 -15.69 -15.96 -1.71
C GLY A 128 -17.18 -15.70 -1.92
N ASN A 129 -17.94 -15.34 -0.88
CA ASN A 129 -19.39 -15.14 -0.99
C ASN A 129 -19.72 -13.69 -1.36
N THR A 130 -19.54 -12.76 -0.44
CA THR A 130 -19.76 -11.34 -0.69
C THR A 130 -18.61 -10.53 -0.12
N LYS A 131 -18.16 -9.53 -0.85
CA LYS A 131 -17.16 -8.57 -0.36
C LYS A 131 -17.78 -7.51 0.55
N ARG A 132 -19.01 -7.74 1.05
CA ARG A 132 -19.77 -6.88 1.96
C ARG A 132 -20.03 -7.67 3.25
N PRO A 133 -19.88 -7.05 4.43
CA PRO A 133 -20.24 -7.66 5.70
C PRO A 133 -21.73 -8.01 5.76
N SER A 134 -22.08 -9.06 6.50
CA SER A 134 -23.48 -9.39 6.77
C SER A 134 -24.15 -8.34 7.66
N ASP A 135 -25.48 -8.23 7.59
CA ASP A 135 -26.24 -7.33 8.46
C ASP A 135 -26.03 -7.65 9.94
N GLU A 136 -25.82 -8.92 10.29
CA GLU A 136 -25.49 -9.33 11.66
C GLU A 136 -24.14 -8.74 12.08
N ALA A 137 -23.13 -8.85 11.21
CA ALA A 137 -21.81 -8.24 11.47
C ALA A 137 -21.92 -6.71 11.63
N MET A 138 -22.72 -6.04 10.78
CA MET A 138 -22.93 -4.59 10.88
C MET A 138 -23.68 -4.15 12.13
N ARG A 139 -24.54 -5.01 12.70
CA ARG A 139 -25.23 -4.75 13.99
C ARG A 139 -24.34 -4.99 15.21
N SER A 140 -23.22 -5.66 15.07
CA SER A 140 -22.36 -6.03 16.19
C SER A 140 -21.50 -4.89 16.74
N PHE A 141 -21.38 -3.75 16.06
CA PHE A 141 -20.53 -2.64 16.47
C PHE A 141 -21.21 -1.27 16.21
N ASP A 142 -20.67 -0.24 16.80
CA ASP A 142 -21.12 1.15 16.68
C ASP A 142 -20.10 2.03 15.92
N VAL A 143 -18.80 1.68 16.01
CA VAL A 143 -17.70 2.38 15.35
C VAL A 143 -16.74 1.39 14.71
N LEU A 144 -16.33 1.70 13.47
CA LEU A 144 -15.27 0.98 12.76
C LEU A 144 -13.97 1.76 12.86
N VAL A 145 -12.92 1.14 13.37
CA VAL A 145 -11.55 1.67 13.34
C VAL A 145 -10.80 0.99 12.20
N VAL A 146 -10.23 1.78 11.30
CA VAL A 146 -9.47 1.30 10.12
C VAL A 146 -8.00 1.60 10.32
N ASP A 147 -7.17 0.57 10.24
CA ASP A 147 -5.70 0.71 10.28
C ASP A 147 -5.04 -0.33 9.38
N MET A 148 -4.53 0.11 8.25
CA MET A 148 -3.83 -0.72 7.26
C MET A 148 -2.78 0.10 6.53
N GLN A 149 -1.61 -0.50 6.28
CA GLN A 149 -0.56 0.13 5.48
C GLN A 149 -0.82 -0.06 3.99
N ASP A 150 -1.15 1.02 3.30
CA ASP A 150 -1.20 1.09 1.83
C ASP A 150 0.16 1.46 1.25
N VAL A 151 0.38 1.24 -0.04
CA VAL A 151 1.63 1.56 -0.73
C VAL A 151 1.48 2.63 -1.81
N GLY A 152 0.31 3.26 -1.91
CA GLY A 152 0.07 4.44 -2.74
C GLY A 152 -0.23 4.17 -4.21
N LEU A 153 -0.71 2.96 -4.54
CA LEU A 153 -1.02 2.57 -5.91
C LEU A 153 -2.48 2.16 -6.09
N ARG A 154 -3.09 2.56 -7.21
CA ARG A 154 -4.47 2.25 -7.53
C ARG A 154 -4.78 0.75 -7.51
N PHE A 155 -3.86 -0.09 -7.92
CA PHE A 155 -4.05 -1.54 -7.95
C PHE A 155 -3.64 -2.26 -6.66
N TYR A 156 -3.22 -1.53 -5.61
CA TYR A 156 -3.07 -2.07 -4.27
C TYR A 156 -4.41 -1.94 -3.52
N THR A 157 -5.03 -3.05 -3.14
CA THR A 157 -6.49 -3.15 -2.99
C THR A 157 -7.05 -2.76 -1.62
N TYR A 158 -6.22 -2.39 -0.66
CA TYR A 158 -6.69 -2.10 0.72
C TYR A 158 -7.64 -0.90 0.78
N TYR A 159 -7.41 0.14 -0.02
CA TYR A 159 -8.35 1.26 -0.08
C TYR A 159 -9.73 0.82 -0.59
N ILE A 160 -9.81 -0.15 -1.51
CA ILE A 160 -11.08 -0.67 -2.02
C ILE A 160 -11.87 -1.36 -0.90
N THR A 161 -11.15 -2.13 -0.07
CA THR A 161 -11.74 -2.79 1.09
C THR A 161 -12.26 -1.77 2.11
N MET A 162 -11.47 -0.72 2.40
CA MET A 162 -11.89 0.38 3.25
C MET A 162 -13.16 1.06 2.74
N LEU A 163 -13.21 1.42 1.45
CA LEU A 163 -14.38 2.09 0.87
C LEU A 163 -15.65 1.24 0.93
N ARG A 164 -15.57 -0.06 0.69
CA ARG A 164 -16.71 -0.98 0.85
C ARG A 164 -17.23 -1.03 2.28
N MET A 165 -16.32 -1.03 3.26
CA MET A 165 -16.70 -0.96 4.66
C MET A 165 -17.31 0.39 5.01
N MET A 166 -16.80 1.49 4.45
CA MET A 166 -17.37 2.84 4.63
C MET A 166 -18.79 2.91 4.07
N ASP A 167 -19.05 2.37 2.88
CA ASP A 167 -20.40 2.28 2.29
C ASP A 167 -21.34 1.48 3.20
N ALA A 168 -20.91 0.33 3.70
CA ALA A 168 -21.69 -0.49 4.64
C ALA A 168 -21.95 0.24 5.97
N CYS A 169 -20.97 0.99 6.48
CA CYS A 169 -21.10 1.83 7.67
C CYS A 169 -22.12 2.96 7.47
N ALA A 170 -22.06 3.64 6.32
CA ALA A 170 -23.02 4.70 5.97
C ALA A 170 -24.47 4.16 5.93
N GLU A 171 -24.69 3.02 5.27
CA GLU A 171 -26.01 2.39 5.19
C GLU A 171 -26.55 1.92 6.55
N SER A 172 -25.65 1.58 7.48
CA SER A 172 -26.00 1.07 8.82
C SER A 172 -25.92 2.13 9.92
N GLY A 173 -25.62 3.40 9.59
CA GLY A 173 -25.47 4.50 10.54
C GLY A 173 -24.31 4.29 11.52
N ARG A 174 -23.19 3.68 11.06
CA ARG A 174 -21.97 3.47 11.87
C ARG A 174 -20.93 4.54 11.55
N SER A 175 -20.21 5.01 12.56
CA SER A 175 -19.09 5.93 12.36
C SER A 175 -17.81 5.18 11.97
N VAL A 176 -16.89 5.88 11.29
CA VAL A 176 -15.63 5.34 10.81
C VAL A 176 -14.48 6.24 11.27
N ILE A 177 -13.47 5.64 11.88
CA ILE A 177 -12.22 6.32 12.27
C ILE A 177 -11.08 5.67 11.49
N VAL A 178 -10.41 6.44 10.63
CA VAL A 178 -9.21 5.99 9.91
C VAL A 178 -7.97 6.47 10.67
N LEU A 179 -7.19 5.53 11.16
CA LEU A 179 -5.87 5.79 11.73
C LEU A 179 -4.87 5.83 10.59
N ASP A 180 -4.54 7.04 10.13
CA ASP A 180 -3.81 7.21 8.88
C ASP A 180 -2.34 6.79 8.98
N ARG A 181 -1.78 6.36 7.84
CA ARG A 181 -0.40 5.91 7.70
C ARG A 181 0.28 6.61 6.54
N PRO A 182 1.61 6.83 6.60
CA PRO A 182 2.37 7.38 5.51
C PRO A 182 2.21 6.55 4.24
N ASN A 183 2.11 7.23 3.10
CA ASN A 183 2.22 6.61 1.80
C ASN A 183 3.71 6.61 1.38
N PRO A 184 4.39 5.45 1.24
CA PRO A 184 5.81 5.40 0.86
C PRO A 184 6.07 5.96 -0.55
N ASN A 185 5.06 5.96 -1.42
CA ASN A 185 5.08 6.53 -2.76
C ASN A 185 4.34 7.89 -2.85
N GLY A 186 4.09 8.55 -1.72
CA GLY A 186 3.29 9.79 -1.62
C GLY A 186 3.80 10.96 -2.48
N HIS A 187 5.10 11.02 -2.71
CA HIS A 187 5.78 12.04 -3.52
C HIS A 187 5.51 11.92 -5.03
N HIS A 188 4.94 10.81 -5.48
CA HIS A 188 4.59 10.59 -6.88
C HIS A 188 3.08 10.74 -7.14
N VAL A 189 2.74 11.43 -8.23
CA VAL A 189 1.40 11.42 -8.83
C VAL A 189 1.57 11.25 -10.32
N ASP A 190 1.29 10.03 -10.83
CA ASP A 190 1.62 9.68 -12.20
C ASP A 190 0.83 8.49 -12.73
N GLY A 191 0.89 8.31 -14.05
CA GLY A 191 0.20 7.25 -14.77
C GLY A 191 -1.22 7.62 -15.18
N PRO A 192 -1.84 6.82 -16.05
CA PRO A 192 -3.19 7.09 -16.51
C PRO A 192 -4.21 7.09 -15.38
N VAL A 193 -5.13 8.04 -15.40
CA VAL A 193 -6.35 7.99 -14.60
C VAL A 193 -7.22 6.85 -15.12
N LEU A 194 -7.81 6.07 -14.22
CA LEU A 194 -8.66 4.93 -14.58
C LEU A 194 -9.84 5.37 -15.45
N ASP A 195 -9.91 4.85 -16.67
CA ASP A 195 -11.15 4.85 -17.44
C ASP A 195 -12.10 3.82 -16.80
N MET A 196 -13.27 4.29 -16.32
CA MET A 196 -14.18 3.48 -15.51
C MET A 196 -14.74 2.25 -16.25
N LYS A 197 -14.57 2.13 -17.57
CA LYS A 197 -14.88 0.89 -18.29
C LYS A 197 -13.95 -0.28 -17.90
N TYR A 198 -12.76 0.02 -17.35
CA TYR A 198 -11.82 -0.95 -16.80
C TYR A 198 -11.92 -1.11 -15.27
N LYS A 199 -12.95 -0.53 -14.62
CA LYS A 199 -13.21 -0.72 -13.19
C LYS A 199 -13.22 -2.21 -12.85
N SER A 200 -12.47 -2.58 -11.80
CA SER A 200 -12.28 -3.99 -11.41
C SER A 200 -11.89 -4.11 -9.94
N GLY A 201 -11.57 -5.33 -9.51
CA GLY A 201 -11.02 -5.58 -8.18
C GLY A 201 -9.65 -4.95 -7.92
N VAL A 202 -8.92 -4.56 -8.99
CA VAL A 202 -7.60 -3.90 -8.90
C VAL A 202 -7.64 -2.43 -9.32
N GLY A 203 -8.82 -1.82 -9.39
CA GLY A 203 -8.99 -0.41 -9.69
C GLY A 203 -10.45 0.00 -9.59
N ALA A 204 -10.81 0.77 -8.56
CA ALA A 204 -12.19 1.11 -8.25
C ALA A 204 -12.53 2.59 -8.46
N LEU A 205 -11.56 3.48 -8.38
CA LEU A 205 -11.73 4.93 -8.44
C LEU A 205 -11.07 5.54 -9.69
N PRO A 206 -11.58 6.66 -10.20
CA PRO A 206 -10.99 7.40 -11.32
C PRO A 206 -9.77 8.20 -10.86
N ILE A 207 -8.74 7.50 -10.42
CA ILE A 207 -7.46 8.04 -9.93
C ILE A 207 -6.30 7.51 -10.75
N PRO A 208 -5.13 8.18 -10.81
CA PRO A 208 -3.96 7.69 -11.52
C PRO A 208 -3.35 6.44 -10.87
N VAL A 209 -2.43 5.79 -11.56
CA VAL A 209 -1.69 4.61 -11.04
C VAL A 209 -1.02 4.95 -9.71
N LEU A 210 -0.19 5.99 -9.70
CA LEU A 210 0.39 6.60 -8.49
C LEU A 210 -0.47 7.81 -8.12
N HIS A 211 -1.23 7.72 -7.05
CA HIS A 211 -2.20 8.76 -6.69
C HIS A 211 -1.66 9.78 -5.67
N GLY A 212 -0.56 9.47 -4.98
CA GLY A 212 0.06 10.36 -4.01
C GLY A 212 -0.85 10.72 -2.82
N LEU A 213 -1.77 9.86 -2.42
CA LEU A 213 -2.69 10.05 -1.30
C LEU A 213 -2.41 9.01 -0.22
N THR A 214 -2.66 9.35 1.04
CA THR A 214 -2.76 8.38 2.13
C THR A 214 -4.14 7.73 2.13
N MET A 215 -4.34 6.69 2.95
CA MET A 215 -5.66 6.05 3.12
C MET A 215 -6.70 7.02 3.65
N GLY A 216 -6.33 7.88 4.60
CA GLY A 216 -7.21 8.91 5.15
C GLY A 216 -7.60 9.95 4.10
N GLU A 217 -6.68 10.34 3.24
CA GLU A 217 -6.97 11.28 2.14
C GLU A 217 -7.84 10.65 1.06
N ILE A 218 -7.65 9.35 0.73
CA ILE A 218 -8.54 8.60 -0.17
C ILE A 218 -9.96 8.54 0.41
N ALA A 219 -10.10 8.25 1.71
CA ALA A 219 -11.41 8.20 2.36
C ALA A 219 -12.13 9.54 2.25
N ARG A 220 -11.45 10.66 2.58
CA ARG A 220 -12.00 12.02 2.44
C ARG A 220 -12.37 12.36 1.00
N MET A 221 -11.49 12.04 0.06
CA MET A 221 -11.72 12.32 -1.35
C MET A 221 -12.91 11.51 -1.89
N ALA A 222 -13.00 10.23 -1.55
CA ALA A 222 -14.08 9.37 -2.03
C ALA A 222 -15.47 9.85 -1.54
N VAL A 223 -15.58 10.29 -0.29
CA VAL A 223 -16.80 10.91 0.22
C VAL A 223 -17.06 12.26 -0.45
N GLY A 224 -16.05 13.12 -0.54
CA GLY A 224 -16.19 14.47 -1.09
C GLY A 224 -16.51 14.53 -2.58
N GLU A 225 -16.08 13.53 -3.36
CA GLU A 225 -16.41 13.40 -4.80
C GLU A 225 -17.63 12.50 -5.03
N GLY A 226 -18.28 11.98 -3.98
CA GLY A 226 -19.45 11.10 -4.12
C GLY A 226 -19.10 9.71 -4.68
N TRP A 227 -17.86 9.26 -4.55
CA TRP A 227 -17.42 7.93 -4.97
C TRP A 227 -17.68 6.85 -3.91
N ALA A 228 -17.84 7.27 -2.67
CA ALA A 228 -18.30 6.47 -1.55
C ALA A 228 -19.46 7.17 -0.83
N ALA A 229 -20.29 6.40 -0.14
CA ALA A 229 -21.38 6.93 0.63
C ALA A 229 -20.87 7.80 1.80
N SER A 230 -21.59 8.88 2.12
CA SER A 230 -21.25 9.76 3.24
C SER A 230 -21.53 9.05 4.56
N CYS A 231 -20.50 8.86 5.38
CA CYS A 231 -20.58 8.37 6.75
C CYS A 231 -19.97 9.39 7.71
N ASP A 232 -20.19 9.21 9.01
CA ASP A 232 -19.48 9.95 10.06
C ASP A 232 -18.00 9.50 10.06
N LEU A 233 -17.18 10.25 9.32
CA LEU A 233 -15.78 9.92 9.03
C LEU A 233 -14.83 10.85 9.79
N GLN A 234 -13.96 10.26 10.59
CA GLN A 234 -12.80 10.94 11.14
C GLN A 234 -11.50 10.33 10.62
N VAL A 235 -10.48 11.16 10.41
CA VAL A 235 -9.12 10.74 10.09
C VAL A 235 -8.18 11.24 11.18
N VAL A 236 -7.49 10.31 11.85
CA VAL A 236 -6.41 10.60 12.80
C VAL A 236 -5.11 10.66 12.01
N ARG A 237 -4.52 11.86 11.94
CA ARG A 237 -3.37 12.15 11.08
C ARG A 237 -2.06 11.55 11.59
N CYS A 238 -1.15 11.27 10.68
CA CYS A 238 0.27 11.12 10.99
C CYS A 238 0.86 12.44 11.48
N ARG A 239 1.89 12.37 12.33
CA ARG A 239 2.71 13.54 12.72
C ARG A 239 4.11 13.43 12.11
N ASN A 240 4.75 14.57 11.87
CA ASN A 240 6.08 14.66 11.26
C ASN A 240 6.16 13.99 9.87
N TYR A 241 5.09 14.02 9.12
CA TYR A 241 4.95 13.43 7.80
C TYR A 241 4.48 14.48 6.79
N THR A 242 5.10 14.48 5.64
CA THR A 242 4.67 15.13 4.40
C THR A 242 4.70 14.08 3.29
N HIS A 243 4.10 14.37 2.13
CA HIS A 243 4.15 13.44 0.99
C HIS A 243 5.58 13.17 0.50
N ASP A 244 6.52 14.09 0.70
CA ASP A 244 7.92 13.94 0.32
C ASP A 244 8.77 13.19 1.36
N THR A 245 8.24 12.99 2.57
CA THR A 245 8.98 12.32 3.66
C THR A 245 9.31 10.87 3.26
N PRO A 246 10.59 10.47 3.21
CA PRO A 246 10.95 9.09 3.06
C PRO A 246 10.41 8.28 4.25
N TYR A 247 9.67 7.22 3.96
CA TYR A 247 9.11 6.37 5.00
C TYR A 247 9.44 4.92 4.72
N GLU A 248 10.22 4.34 5.61
CA GLU A 248 10.54 2.92 5.62
C GLU A 248 9.43 2.16 6.36
N LEU A 249 8.85 1.17 5.70
CA LEU A 249 7.78 0.38 6.27
C LEU A 249 8.32 -0.52 7.38
N PRO A 250 7.77 -0.47 8.60
CA PRO A 250 8.24 -1.31 9.71
C PRO A 250 7.91 -2.79 9.51
N VAL A 251 6.91 -3.08 8.68
CA VAL A 251 6.46 -4.42 8.35
C VAL A 251 6.17 -4.49 6.85
N ALA A 252 6.53 -5.60 6.22
CA ALA A 252 6.20 -5.85 4.81
C ALA A 252 4.68 -5.77 4.58
N PRO A 253 4.20 -4.98 3.60
CA PRO A 253 2.76 -4.71 3.44
C PRO A 253 1.99 -5.91 2.88
N SER A 254 2.67 -6.85 2.23
CA SER A 254 2.12 -8.12 1.77
C SER A 254 3.23 -9.17 1.61
N PRO A 255 2.89 -10.48 1.52
CA PRO A 255 3.91 -11.54 1.43
C PRO A 255 4.89 -11.40 0.26
N ASN A 256 4.45 -10.78 -0.85
CA ASN A 256 5.30 -10.61 -2.03
C ASN A 256 5.93 -9.21 -2.15
N LEU A 257 5.57 -8.24 -1.30
CA LEU A 257 6.26 -6.94 -1.20
C LEU A 257 7.14 -6.96 0.05
N SER A 258 8.12 -7.87 0.07
CA SER A 258 8.92 -8.19 1.25
C SER A 258 10.02 -7.17 1.57
N THR A 259 10.33 -6.26 0.64
CA THR A 259 11.38 -5.25 0.80
C THR A 259 10.87 -3.85 0.45
N GLN A 260 11.50 -2.84 1.02
CA GLN A 260 11.21 -1.44 0.66
C GLN A 260 11.50 -1.15 -0.82
N ARG A 261 12.50 -1.82 -1.42
CA ARG A 261 12.80 -1.70 -2.85
C ARG A 261 11.66 -2.25 -3.70
N ALA A 262 11.12 -3.42 -3.35
CA ALA A 262 9.96 -3.99 -4.04
C ALA A 262 8.77 -3.02 -4.01
N VAL A 263 8.53 -2.33 -2.88
CA VAL A 263 7.48 -1.31 -2.76
C VAL A 263 7.70 -0.13 -3.71
N TYR A 264 8.93 0.32 -3.89
CA TYR A 264 9.26 1.41 -4.82
C TYR A 264 9.22 0.97 -6.29
N LEU A 265 9.58 -0.28 -6.61
CA LEU A 265 9.54 -0.84 -7.96
C LEU A 265 8.13 -1.31 -8.36
N TYR A 266 7.25 -1.49 -7.38
CA TYR A 266 5.89 -2.02 -7.59
C TYR A 266 5.08 -1.26 -8.64
N PRO A 267 5.12 0.09 -8.76
CA PRO A 267 4.41 0.83 -9.79
C PRO A 267 4.66 0.33 -11.21
N SER A 268 5.88 -0.09 -11.49
CA SER A 268 6.35 -0.49 -12.82
C SER A 268 6.32 -2.00 -13.02
N VAL A 269 6.86 -2.74 -12.04
CA VAL A 269 7.02 -4.20 -12.15
C VAL A 269 5.69 -4.94 -12.03
N CYS A 270 4.72 -4.41 -11.26
CA CYS A 270 3.39 -5.01 -11.15
C CYS A 270 2.63 -5.07 -12.50
N LEU A 271 2.97 -4.22 -13.47
CA LEU A 271 2.37 -4.27 -14.80
C LEU A 271 2.63 -5.59 -15.52
N PHE A 272 3.67 -6.33 -15.16
CA PHE A 272 3.93 -7.67 -15.69
C PHE A 272 2.88 -8.72 -15.30
N GLU A 273 2.06 -8.51 -14.27
CA GLU A 273 0.90 -9.38 -14.01
C GLU A 273 -0.13 -9.35 -15.14
N GLY A 274 -0.09 -8.30 -15.95
CA GLY A 274 -0.86 -8.18 -17.18
C GLY A 274 -0.15 -8.70 -18.44
N THR A 275 0.89 -9.51 -18.31
CA THR A 275 1.70 -10.02 -19.42
C THR A 275 2.03 -11.49 -19.23
N VAL A 276 2.79 -12.06 -20.17
CA VAL A 276 3.33 -13.43 -20.08
C VAL A 276 4.62 -13.54 -19.27
N VAL A 277 5.18 -12.42 -18.81
CA VAL A 277 6.45 -12.33 -18.11
C VAL A 277 6.27 -12.57 -16.61
N SER A 278 7.14 -13.38 -16.00
CA SER A 278 7.21 -13.52 -14.55
C SER A 278 7.86 -12.27 -13.93
N LEU A 279 7.27 -11.79 -12.84
CA LEU A 279 7.79 -10.66 -12.04
C LEU A 279 8.46 -11.13 -10.73
N GLY A 280 8.97 -12.36 -10.73
CA GLY A 280 9.72 -12.91 -9.60
C GLY A 280 8.87 -13.53 -8.49
N ARG A 281 7.54 -13.60 -8.62
CA ARG A 281 6.74 -14.42 -7.68
C ARG A 281 7.24 -15.86 -7.69
N GLY A 282 7.36 -16.48 -6.52
CA GLY A 282 7.97 -17.80 -6.37
C GLY A 282 9.49 -17.79 -6.36
N THR A 283 10.10 -16.63 -6.09
CA THR A 283 11.54 -16.45 -5.79
C THR A 283 11.71 -15.71 -4.46
N ASP A 284 12.94 -15.50 -4.04
CA ASP A 284 13.32 -14.64 -2.93
C ASP A 284 13.30 -13.13 -3.26
N LYS A 285 12.98 -12.77 -4.52
CA LYS A 285 13.02 -11.40 -5.06
C LYS A 285 11.72 -11.01 -5.82
N PRO A 286 10.52 -11.25 -5.26
CA PRO A 286 9.28 -10.88 -5.94
C PRO A 286 9.23 -9.35 -6.12
N PHE A 287 8.82 -8.89 -7.32
CA PHE A 287 8.80 -7.50 -7.77
C PHE A 287 10.16 -6.78 -7.84
N GLU A 288 11.25 -7.52 -7.64
CA GLU A 288 12.62 -7.01 -7.83
C GLU A 288 13.35 -7.68 -9.01
N VAL A 289 12.71 -8.68 -9.64
CA VAL A 289 13.21 -9.31 -10.87
C VAL A 289 12.04 -9.54 -11.83
N TYR A 290 12.35 -9.60 -13.13
CA TYR A 290 11.37 -10.03 -14.12
C TYR A 290 12.05 -10.80 -15.25
N GLY A 291 11.31 -11.72 -15.89
CA GLY A 291 11.88 -12.51 -16.99
C GLY A 291 10.91 -13.53 -17.58
N HIS A 292 11.32 -14.12 -18.69
CA HIS A 292 10.60 -15.14 -19.42
C HIS A 292 11.60 -16.17 -19.99
N PRO A 293 11.21 -17.44 -20.19
CA PRO A 293 12.10 -18.44 -20.77
C PRO A 293 12.68 -18.07 -22.14
N ASP A 294 11.93 -17.35 -22.96
CA ASP A 294 12.32 -16.98 -24.33
C ASP A 294 12.97 -15.59 -24.43
N MET A 295 13.21 -14.88 -23.31
CA MET A 295 13.96 -13.61 -23.35
C MET A 295 15.43 -13.90 -23.69
N THR A 296 16.00 -13.07 -24.57
CA THR A 296 17.38 -13.21 -25.06
C THR A 296 18.25 -12.04 -24.64
N GLY A 297 19.57 -12.24 -24.63
CA GLY A 297 20.55 -11.18 -24.28
C GLY A 297 20.56 -10.80 -22.78
N CYS A 298 19.92 -11.58 -21.91
CA CYS A 298 19.86 -11.35 -20.48
C CYS A 298 21.02 -12.05 -19.76
N LEU A 299 21.65 -11.37 -18.80
CA LEU A 299 22.74 -11.93 -17.99
C LEU A 299 22.24 -12.61 -16.70
N PHE A 300 20.97 -12.36 -16.34
CA PHE A 300 20.35 -12.89 -15.12
C PHE A 300 19.33 -13.97 -15.48
N SER A 301 19.21 -14.97 -14.62
CA SER A 301 18.21 -16.02 -14.76
C SER A 301 17.70 -16.47 -13.38
N PHE A 302 16.46 -16.96 -13.35
CA PHE A 302 15.81 -17.49 -12.17
C PHE A 302 14.75 -18.53 -12.55
N THR A 303 14.35 -19.36 -11.57
CA THR A 303 13.29 -20.35 -11.77
C THR A 303 12.24 -20.18 -10.69
N PRO A 304 11.01 -19.74 -11.02
CA PRO A 304 9.92 -19.64 -10.06
C PRO A 304 9.60 -21.00 -9.44
N ARG A 305 9.38 -21.05 -8.12
CA ARG A 305 8.98 -22.24 -7.36
C ARG A 305 7.91 -21.86 -6.35
N PRO A 306 7.04 -22.78 -5.91
CA PRO A 306 6.07 -22.50 -4.86
C PRO A 306 6.73 -21.94 -3.60
N THR A 307 6.17 -20.83 -3.09
CA THR A 307 6.55 -20.17 -1.83
C THR A 307 5.30 -19.86 -1.01
N ALA A 308 5.47 -19.46 0.25
CA ALA A 308 4.36 -19.10 1.12
C ALA A 308 3.50 -17.93 0.59
N GLY A 309 4.07 -17.02 -0.20
CA GLY A 309 3.36 -15.90 -0.82
C GLY A 309 2.92 -16.15 -2.28
N ALA A 310 3.30 -17.28 -2.87
CA ALA A 310 2.96 -17.66 -4.25
C ALA A 310 2.96 -19.17 -4.38
N LYS A 311 1.83 -19.81 -4.06
CA LYS A 311 1.66 -21.28 -4.10
C LYS A 311 1.76 -21.83 -5.53
N HIS A 312 1.34 -21.05 -6.52
CA HIS A 312 1.35 -21.37 -7.94
C HIS A 312 1.89 -20.18 -8.74
N PRO A 313 3.22 -19.90 -8.68
CA PRO A 313 3.78 -18.74 -9.36
C PRO A 313 3.72 -18.89 -10.88
N PRO A 314 3.53 -17.80 -11.63
CA PRO A 314 3.65 -17.83 -13.10
C PRO A 314 4.98 -18.43 -13.55
N LEU A 315 4.97 -19.24 -14.59
CA LEU A 315 6.14 -19.93 -15.15
C LEU A 315 6.86 -20.86 -14.15
N GLU A 316 6.10 -21.45 -13.21
CA GLU A 316 6.61 -22.40 -12.21
C GLU A 316 7.49 -23.49 -12.85
N GLY A 317 8.68 -23.73 -12.29
CA GLY A 317 9.64 -24.72 -12.72
C GLY A 317 10.38 -24.41 -14.03
N ARG A 318 10.05 -23.32 -14.74
CA ARG A 318 10.70 -22.92 -15.99
C ARG A 318 11.88 -21.98 -15.68
N LEU A 319 13.03 -22.23 -16.33
CA LEU A 319 14.14 -21.30 -16.29
C LEU A 319 13.78 -20.04 -17.09
N CYS A 320 13.71 -18.91 -16.40
CA CYS A 320 13.45 -17.58 -16.99
C CYS A 320 14.76 -16.81 -17.11
N HIS A 321 14.96 -16.15 -18.24
CA HIS A 321 16.02 -15.17 -18.46
C HIS A 321 15.43 -13.76 -18.33
N GLY A 322 16.16 -12.81 -17.72
CA GLY A 322 15.59 -11.50 -17.48
C GLY A 322 16.52 -10.51 -16.80
N VAL A 323 15.92 -9.64 -16.00
CA VAL A 323 16.58 -8.49 -15.34
C VAL A 323 16.47 -8.63 -13.84
N ASP A 324 17.57 -8.34 -13.13
CA ASP A 324 17.64 -8.24 -11.68
C ASP A 324 17.73 -6.76 -11.25
N LEU A 325 16.68 -6.23 -10.67
CA LEU A 325 16.57 -4.89 -10.12
C LEU A 325 16.90 -4.85 -8.61
N SER A 326 17.16 -6.00 -7.97
CA SER A 326 17.37 -6.10 -6.52
C SER A 326 18.63 -5.37 -6.02
N ARG A 327 19.50 -4.95 -6.93
CA ARG A 327 20.71 -4.19 -6.62
C ARG A 327 20.56 -2.69 -6.86
N MET A 328 19.42 -2.23 -7.38
CA MET A 328 19.17 -0.80 -7.57
C MET A 328 19.22 -0.08 -6.21
N PRO A 329 19.96 1.02 -6.06
CA PRO A 329 19.96 1.81 -4.83
C PRO A 329 18.55 2.25 -4.43
N LEU A 330 18.21 2.22 -3.13
CA LEU A 330 16.86 2.58 -2.65
C LEU A 330 16.42 3.98 -3.08
N GLY A 331 17.36 4.95 -3.07
CA GLY A 331 17.08 6.32 -3.51
C GLY A 331 16.73 6.40 -5.00
N GLU A 332 17.37 5.58 -5.84
CA GLU A 332 17.07 5.48 -7.26
C GLU A 332 15.70 4.83 -7.49
N ALA A 333 15.43 3.69 -6.84
CA ALA A 333 14.14 3.02 -6.92
C ALA A 333 13.00 3.95 -6.45
N ARG A 334 13.20 4.72 -5.37
CA ARG A 334 12.23 5.71 -4.88
C ARG A 334 11.99 6.82 -5.90
N ALA A 335 13.03 7.32 -6.55
CA ALA A 335 12.94 8.42 -7.50
C ALA A 335 12.32 8.01 -8.84
N GLU A 336 12.41 6.73 -9.22
CA GLU A 336 11.94 6.24 -10.52
C GLU A 336 10.42 6.35 -10.67
N GLY A 337 9.65 5.98 -9.66
CA GLY A 337 8.19 5.97 -9.71
C GLY A 337 7.64 4.99 -10.76
N LEU A 338 6.66 5.44 -11.55
CA LEU A 338 6.12 4.64 -12.66
C LEU A 338 6.97 4.80 -13.91
N THR A 339 7.52 3.69 -14.43
CA THR A 339 8.10 3.63 -15.77
C THR A 339 7.49 2.49 -16.60
N LEU A 340 7.29 2.72 -17.89
CA LEU A 340 6.90 1.70 -18.84
C LEU A 340 8.11 1.03 -19.52
N LYS A 341 9.32 1.49 -19.24
CA LYS A 341 10.58 1.02 -19.81
C LYS A 341 10.67 -0.52 -19.77
N TYR A 342 10.44 -1.11 -18.60
CA TYR A 342 10.57 -2.56 -18.41
C TYR A 342 9.60 -3.36 -19.26
N VAL A 343 8.34 -2.95 -19.31
CA VAL A 343 7.30 -3.62 -20.12
C VAL A 343 7.56 -3.43 -21.61
N ILE A 344 7.98 -2.23 -22.03
CA ILE A 344 8.31 -1.93 -23.43
C ILE A 344 9.52 -2.77 -23.90
N GLU A 345 10.59 -2.82 -23.11
CA GLU A 345 11.79 -3.59 -23.39
C GLU A 345 11.50 -5.08 -23.46
N ALA A 346 10.76 -5.64 -22.51
CA ALA A 346 10.37 -7.06 -22.51
C ALA A 346 9.45 -7.41 -23.69
N CYS A 347 8.49 -6.54 -24.03
CA CYS A 347 7.60 -6.72 -25.17
C CYS A 347 8.39 -6.77 -26.49
N ARG A 348 9.34 -5.86 -26.67
CA ARG A 348 10.23 -5.83 -27.86
C ARG A 348 11.13 -7.06 -27.90
N ASN A 349 11.72 -7.46 -26.78
CA ASN A 349 12.63 -8.60 -26.68
C ASN A 349 11.93 -9.90 -27.09
N LEU A 350 10.71 -10.13 -26.61
CA LEU A 350 9.95 -11.35 -26.89
C LEU A 350 9.31 -11.37 -28.28
N GLY A 351 9.01 -10.22 -28.87
CA GLY A 351 8.43 -10.12 -30.20
C GLY A 351 7.08 -10.82 -30.40
N LEU A 352 6.33 -11.04 -29.32
CA LEU A 352 5.06 -11.81 -29.33
C LEU A 352 3.86 -11.00 -29.83
N GLY A 353 4.03 -9.71 -30.11
CA GLY A 353 2.95 -8.82 -30.49
C GLY A 353 1.83 -8.82 -29.43
N ASP A 354 0.59 -8.92 -29.87
CA ASP A 354 -0.58 -8.90 -29.01
C ASP A 354 -0.61 -10.03 -27.95
N LYS A 355 0.04 -11.16 -28.24
CA LYS A 355 0.14 -12.30 -27.31
C LYS A 355 1.02 -12.04 -26.08
N PHE A 356 1.75 -10.93 -26.06
CA PHE A 356 2.53 -10.50 -24.89
C PHE A 356 1.64 -10.10 -23.72
N PHE A 357 0.48 -9.51 -24.02
CA PHE A 357 -0.44 -8.95 -23.04
C PHE A 357 -1.59 -9.92 -22.71
N THR A 358 -2.08 -9.83 -21.49
CA THR A 358 -3.33 -10.46 -21.04
C THR A 358 -4.39 -9.38 -20.74
N PRO A 359 -5.69 -9.73 -20.60
CA PRO A 359 -6.72 -8.76 -20.23
C PRO A 359 -6.53 -8.08 -18.85
N MET A 360 -5.57 -8.57 -18.05
CA MET A 360 -5.22 -7.93 -16.79
C MET A 360 -4.44 -6.63 -17.00
N PHE A 361 -3.72 -6.49 -18.11
CA PHE A 361 -2.89 -5.30 -18.36
C PHE A 361 -3.73 -4.01 -18.34
N GLU A 362 -4.84 -3.99 -19.07
CA GLU A 362 -5.74 -2.82 -19.10
C GLU A 362 -6.37 -2.54 -17.74
N LYS A 363 -6.64 -3.56 -16.93
CA LYS A 363 -7.15 -3.37 -15.56
C LYS A 363 -6.11 -2.72 -14.64
N LEU A 364 -4.83 -3.09 -14.81
CA LEU A 364 -3.73 -2.51 -14.05
C LEU A 364 -3.40 -1.09 -14.52
N ILE A 365 -3.15 -0.91 -15.82
CA ILE A 365 -2.79 0.41 -16.36
C ILE A 365 -4.00 1.36 -16.41
N GLY A 366 -5.22 0.83 -16.50
CA GLY A 366 -6.47 1.57 -16.41
C GLY A 366 -6.99 2.18 -17.69
N VAL A 367 -6.33 1.95 -18.83
CA VAL A 367 -6.67 2.48 -20.16
C VAL A 367 -6.23 1.50 -21.26
N GLY A 368 -6.88 1.54 -22.45
CA GLY A 368 -6.51 0.66 -23.57
C GLY A 368 -5.36 1.17 -24.42
N TYR A 369 -5.24 2.47 -24.59
CA TYR A 369 -4.28 3.06 -25.53
C TYR A 369 -2.80 2.77 -25.21
N VAL A 370 -2.44 2.47 -23.98
CA VAL A 370 -1.04 2.18 -23.61
C VAL A 370 -0.56 0.90 -24.29
N ARG A 371 -1.35 -0.17 -24.25
CA ARG A 371 -1.04 -1.41 -24.98
C ARG A 371 -0.93 -1.17 -26.47
N GLU A 372 -1.91 -0.48 -27.08
CA GLU A 372 -1.92 -0.17 -28.49
C GLU A 372 -0.67 0.61 -28.91
N MET A 373 -0.26 1.61 -28.14
CA MET A 373 0.93 2.41 -28.41
C MET A 373 2.24 1.61 -28.25
N ILE A 374 2.34 0.75 -27.23
CA ILE A 374 3.50 -0.15 -27.09
C ILE A 374 3.64 -1.07 -28.31
N LEU A 375 2.53 -1.67 -28.76
CA LEU A 375 2.50 -2.54 -29.94
C LEU A 375 2.82 -1.80 -31.23
N ALA A 376 2.46 -0.53 -31.32
CA ALA A 376 2.82 0.37 -32.42
C ALA A 376 4.29 0.85 -32.37
N GLY A 377 5.06 0.46 -31.34
CA GLY A 377 6.47 0.82 -31.20
C GLY A 377 6.74 2.19 -30.60
N ALA A 378 5.72 2.84 -30.01
CA ALA A 378 5.88 4.13 -29.36
C ALA A 378 6.90 4.08 -28.21
N SER A 379 7.58 5.19 -27.98
CA SER A 379 8.43 5.40 -26.81
C SER A 379 7.60 5.68 -25.56
N GLU A 380 8.18 5.45 -24.38
CA GLU A 380 7.54 5.83 -23.12
C GLU A 380 7.16 7.31 -23.08
N ALA A 381 8.03 8.18 -23.59
CA ALA A 381 7.78 9.62 -23.62
C ALA A 381 6.51 9.98 -24.40
N GLU A 382 6.32 9.39 -25.58
CA GLU A 382 5.11 9.59 -26.40
C GLU A 382 3.85 9.08 -25.69
N ILE A 383 3.95 7.93 -25.01
CA ILE A 383 2.82 7.36 -24.26
C ILE A 383 2.47 8.28 -23.08
N ARG A 384 3.46 8.77 -22.33
CA ARG A 384 3.27 9.63 -21.14
C ARG A 384 2.54 10.94 -21.45
N VAL A 385 2.74 11.49 -22.65
CA VAL A 385 2.02 12.71 -23.10
C VAL A 385 0.49 12.51 -23.03
N ARG A 386 0.01 11.27 -23.27
CA ARG A 386 -1.43 10.97 -23.32
C ARG A 386 -2.15 11.14 -21.99
N TRP A 387 -1.47 10.95 -20.87
CA TRP A 387 -2.10 11.12 -19.54
C TRP A 387 -1.63 12.35 -18.77
N ALA A 388 -0.73 13.15 -19.34
CA ALA A 388 -0.15 14.31 -18.64
C ALA A 388 -1.23 15.32 -18.17
N ASP A 389 -2.25 15.56 -19.00
CA ASP A 389 -3.35 16.48 -18.67
C ASP A 389 -4.27 15.91 -17.60
N ASP A 390 -4.54 14.61 -17.62
CA ASP A 390 -5.35 13.93 -16.61
C ASP A 390 -4.67 13.97 -15.24
N VAL A 391 -3.38 13.70 -15.19
CA VAL A 391 -2.57 13.81 -13.98
C VAL A 391 -2.58 15.23 -13.44
N ARG A 392 -2.48 16.24 -14.31
CA ARG A 392 -2.53 17.65 -13.92
C ARG A 392 -3.89 18.03 -13.32
N ARG A 393 -4.99 17.57 -13.93
CA ARG A 393 -6.36 17.74 -13.39
C ARG A 393 -6.51 17.05 -12.05
N PHE A 394 -6.03 15.81 -11.93
CA PHE A 394 -6.08 15.06 -10.68
C PHE A 394 -5.27 15.72 -9.57
N ARG A 395 -4.07 16.23 -9.84
CA ARG A 395 -3.26 16.99 -8.87
C ARG A 395 -4.03 18.18 -8.29
N LYS A 396 -4.76 18.92 -9.14
CA LYS A 396 -5.63 20.02 -8.71
C LYS A 396 -6.81 19.52 -7.88
N LEU A 397 -7.44 18.43 -8.30
CA LEU A 397 -8.58 17.83 -7.63
C LEU A 397 -8.22 17.35 -6.22
N ARG A 398 -7.15 16.53 -6.11
CA ARG A 398 -6.70 15.98 -4.84
C ARG A 398 -6.31 17.03 -3.80
N GLY A 399 -5.84 18.20 -4.26
CA GLY A 399 -5.42 19.32 -3.40
C GLY A 399 -6.47 19.74 -2.37
N ARG A 400 -7.77 19.50 -2.65
CA ARG A 400 -8.88 19.79 -1.72
C ARG A 400 -8.96 18.80 -0.54
N TYR A 401 -8.32 17.65 -0.66
CA TYR A 401 -8.44 16.52 0.27
C TYR A 401 -7.16 16.21 1.02
N LEU A 402 -6.05 16.86 0.64
CA LEU A 402 -4.77 16.64 1.30
C LEU A 402 -4.83 17.01 2.80
N LEU A 403 -4.19 16.18 3.59
CA LEU A 403 -3.98 16.34 5.02
C LEU A 403 -2.54 16.75 5.34
N TYR A 404 -1.64 16.52 4.39
CA TYR A 404 -0.20 16.72 4.51
C TYR A 404 0.31 17.57 3.34
N GLU A 405 1.30 18.42 3.59
CA GLU A 405 1.94 19.29 2.60
C GLU A 405 2.95 18.54 1.72
#